data_611a48ea2311eeb5e8da56c535cef3ae
#
_entry.id   611a48ea2311eeb5e8da56c535cef3ae
#
_cell.length_a   1.000
_cell.length_b   1.000
_cell.length_c   1.000
_cell.angle_alpha   90.00
_cell.angle_beta   90.00
_cell.angle_gamma   90.00
#
_symmetry.space_group_name_H-M   'P 1'
#
loop_
_entity.id
_entity.type
_entity.pdbx_description
1 polymer ?
#
loop_
_entity_poly.entity_id
_entity_poly.type
_entity_poly.pdbx_seq_one_letter_code
_entity_poly.pdbx_strand_id
1 'polypeptide(L)'
;YEHPHAFYRGQIYQKIWDYDGSSVSNKQYFSQSGQDKIIHEVFFKDYTHGFFLELGAYDGITGSNCLFFEKSKNWDGIAIEASETQFVKLEKNRSCTTLKAVIGERVEEVEFVEVIQGLTQMSGINYENYSRSLAIFDDNEKNQIEKRTVITKTVDSILREGMVVDFMSIDIEGNE
;
A
#
# COMPACT_ATOMS: atom_id res chain seq x y z
N TYR A 1 5.64 -3.99 27.86
CA TYR A 1 5.52 -3.68 26.41
C TYR A 1 4.46 -4.61 25.85
N GLU A 2 3.24 -4.11 25.67
CA GLU A 2 2.25 -4.85 24.90
C GLU A 2 2.71 -4.85 23.44
N HIS A 3 2.82 -6.03 22.86
CA HIS A 3 3.23 -6.21 21.47
C HIS A 3 2.26 -5.44 20.55
N PRO A 4 2.72 -4.66 19.57
CA PRO A 4 1.83 -3.93 18.67
C PRO A 4 0.68 -4.78 18.11
N HIS A 5 0.91 -6.05 17.83
CA HIS A 5 -0.12 -6.98 17.40
C HIS A 5 -1.26 -7.22 18.43
N ALA A 6 -1.10 -6.85 19.71
CA ALA A 6 -2.21 -6.89 20.66
C ALA A 6 -3.29 -5.87 20.35
N PHE A 7 -2.92 -4.75 19.71
CA PHE A 7 -3.88 -3.73 19.23
C PHE A 7 -4.73 -4.19 18.04
N TYR A 8 -4.28 -5.19 17.29
CA TYR A 8 -4.96 -5.69 16.09
C TYR A 8 -6.17 -6.58 16.35
N ARG A 9 -6.40 -6.98 17.57
CA ARG A 9 -7.51 -7.89 17.94
C ARG A 9 -8.67 -7.23 18.65
N GLY A 10 -8.69 -5.90 18.80
CA GLY A 10 -9.70 -5.19 19.57
C GLY A 10 -10.43 -4.09 18.79
N GLN A 11 -11.46 -3.52 19.43
CA GLN A 11 -12.29 -2.44 18.89
C GLN A 11 -11.50 -1.16 18.52
N ILE A 12 -10.30 -0.97 19.11
CA ILE A 12 -9.44 0.17 18.81
C ILE A 12 -8.87 0.05 17.39
N TYR A 13 -8.54 -1.16 16.97
CA TYR A 13 -8.08 -1.46 15.63
C TYR A 13 -9.15 -1.13 14.59
N GLN A 14 -10.36 -1.60 14.80
CA GLN A 14 -11.49 -1.28 13.93
C GLN A 14 -11.65 0.24 13.74
N LYS A 15 -11.49 1.03 14.81
CA LYS A 15 -11.57 2.49 14.73
C LYS A 15 -10.42 3.15 13.99
N ILE A 16 -9.25 2.52 13.92
CA ILE A 16 -8.12 3.00 13.12
C ILE A 16 -8.38 2.72 11.63
N TRP A 17 -9.04 1.59 11.33
CA TRP A 17 -9.36 1.15 9.99
C TRP A 17 -10.69 1.71 9.45
N ASP A 18 -11.68 1.95 10.32
CA ASP A 18 -12.94 2.61 9.95
C ASP A 18 -12.69 4.11 9.68
N TYR A 19 -11.75 4.34 8.76
CA TYR A 19 -11.34 5.66 8.40
C TYR A 19 -12.35 6.26 7.40
N ASP A 20 -13.06 7.30 7.83
CA ASP A 20 -13.72 8.20 6.92
C ASP A 20 -12.76 9.35 6.56
N GLY A 21 -12.63 9.69 5.30
CA GLY A 21 -11.70 10.74 4.84
C GLY A 21 -11.78 12.08 5.58
N SER A 22 -12.81 12.31 6.41
CA SER A 22 -13.03 13.54 7.17
C SER A 22 -12.06 13.73 8.34
N SER A 23 -11.41 12.65 8.82
CA SER A 23 -10.53 12.69 9.98
C SER A 23 -9.02 12.70 9.66
N VAL A 24 -8.62 12.79 8.39
CA VAL A 24 -7.18 12.83 7.96
C VAL A 24 -6.43 13.94 8.65
N SER A 25 -7.04 15.10 8.79
CA SER A 25 -6.40 16.30 9.35
C SER A 25 -5.93 16.14 10.79
N ASN A 26 -6.44 15.15 11.53
CA ASN A 26 -6.15 14.93 12.93
C ASN A 26 -5.25 13.70 13.21
N LYS A 27 -4.95 12.90 12.19
CA LYS A 27 -4.02 11.77 12.35
C LYS A 27 -2.59 12.26 12.20
N GLN A 28 -1.74 11.86 13.14
CA GLN A 28 -0.31 12.12 13.06
C GLN A 28 0.40 11.05 12.23
N TYR A 29 0.00 9.76 12.37
CA TYR A 29 0.59 8.62 11.67
C TYR A 29 -0.50 7.76 11.04
N PHE A 30 -0.20 7.07 9.95
CA PHE A 30 -1.19 6.40 9.09
C PHE A 30 -0.96 4.90 8.93
N SER A 31 0.27 4.42 9.14
CA SER A 31 0.61 3.02 8.90
C SER A 31 -0.16 2.06 9.80
N GLN A 32 -0.27 0.83 9.34
CA GLN A 32 -1.05 -0.22 9.99
C GLN A 32 -0.54 -0.55 11.40
N SER A 33 0.79 -0.58 11.58
CA SER A 33 1.45 -1.03 12.82
C SER A 33 2.37 0.03 13.43
N GLY A 34 2.28 1.29 12.98
CA GLY A 34 3.15 2.36 13.45
C GLY A 34 4.54 2.36 12.78
N GLN A 35 4.68 1.72 11.62
CA GLN A 35 5.94 1.69 10.88
C GLN A 35 6.41 3.10 10.51
N ASP A 36 5.53 3.95 9.99
CA ASP A 36 5.79 5.33 9.65
C ASP A 36 6.28 6.15 10.85
N LYS A 37 5.71 5.90 12.04
CA LYS A 37 6.17 6.53 13.29
C LYS A 37 7.60 6.11 13.63
N ILE A 38 7.88 4.82 13.58
CA ILE A 38 9.22 4.29 13.90
C ILE A 38 10.25 4.83 12.90
N ILE A 39 9.92 4.78 11.61
CA ILE A 39 10.80 5.27 10.54
C ILE A 39 11.07 6.76 10.72
N HIS A 40 10.04 7.55 11.02
CA HIS A 40 10.20 8.98 11.29
C HIS A 40 11.10 9.23 12.51
N GLU A 41 10.76 8.64 13.66
CA GLU A 41 11.45 8.95 14.92
C GLU A 41 12.90 8.48 14.95
N VAL A 42 13.21 7.37 14.27
CA VAL A 42 14.53 6.74 14.32
C VAL A 42 15.43 7.22 13.18
N PHE A 43 14.91 7.34 11.95
CA PHE A 43 15.74 7.59 10.77
C PHE A 43 15.58 9.00 10.20
N PHE A 44 14.38 9.58 10.23
CA PHE A 44 14.06 10.80 9.49
C PHE A 44 13.47 11.93 10.34
N LYS A 45 13.78 11.95 11.64
CA LYS A 45 13.18 12.88 12.60
C LYS A 45 13.21 14.34 12.14
N ASP A 46 14.37 14.81 11.71
CA ASP A 46 14.60 16.20 11.29
C ASP A 46 14.72 16.33 9.76
N TYR A 47 14.56 15.23 9.03
CA TYR A 47 14.71 15.20 7.58
C TYR A 47 13.40 15.57 6.90
N THR A 48 13.46 16.58 6.03
CA THR A 48 12.36 17.08 5.23
C THR A 48 12.72 17.07 3.75
N HIS A 49 11.71 17.12 2.87
CA HIS A 49 11.92 17.17 1.42
C HIS A 49 12.63 15.93 0.87
N GLY A 50 12.40 14.76 1.45
CA GLY A 50 12.87 13.49 0.92
C GLY A 50 11.98 12.99 -0.21
N PHE A 51 12.34 11.83 -0.74
CA PHE A 51 11.60 11.14 -1.79
C PHE A 51 11.28 9.70 -1.40
N PHE A 52 10.01 9.33 -1.47
CA PHE A 52 9.58 7.96 -1.19
C PHE A 52 9.10 7.22 -2.43
N LEU A 53 9.16 5.89 -2.36
CA LEU A 53 8.48 4.96 -3.27
C LEU A 53 7.60 4.02 -2.46
N GLU A 54 6.30 4.03 -2.70
CA GLU A 54 5.32 3.18 -2.03
C GLU A 54 4.70 2.22 -3.05
N LEU A 55 5.00 0.93 -2.89
CA LEU A 55 4.45 -0.15 -3.71
C LEU A 55 3.33 -0.82 -2.91
N GLY A 56 2.13 -0.91 -3.50
CA GLY A 56 0.91 -1.34 -2.82
C GLY A 56 0.33 -0.22 -1.97
N ALA A 57 0.09 0.95 -2.59
CA ALA A 57 -0.39 2.13 -1.87
C ALA A 57 -1.89 2.09 -1.50
N TYR A 58 -2.62 1.06 -1.95
CA TYR A 58 -4.04 0.84 -1.70
C TYR A 58 -4.88 2.08 -2.03
N ASP A 59 -5.72 2.54 -1.10
CA ASP A 59 -6.53 3.75 -1.27
C ASP A 59 -5.75 5.07 -1.04
N GLY A 60 -4.44 4.96 -0.75
CA GLY A 60 -3.53 6.07 -0.49
C GLY A 60 -3.51 6.59 0.94
N ILE A 61 -4.38 6.06 1.82
CA ILE A 61 -4.51 6.52 3.21
C ILE A 61 -4.43 5.36 4.18
N THR A 62 -5.25 4.34 3.96
CA THR A 62 -5.41 3.21 4.89
C THR A 62 -4.13 2.39 4.93
N GLY A 63 -3.48 2.37 6.08
CA GLY A 63 -2.26 1.61 6.29
C GLY A 63 -1.00 2.19 5.62
N SER A 64 -1.08 3.33 4.93
CA SER A 64 0.06 3.91 4.21
C SER A 64 1.26 4.16 5.12
N ASN A 65 2.41 3.67 4.70
CA ASN A 65 3.70 3.91 5.37
C ASN A 65 4.34 5.24 4.96
N CYS A 66 3.90 5.85 3.85
CA CYS A 66 4.51 7.03 3.26
C CYS A 66 3.68 8.32 3.43
N LEU A 67 2.37 8.22 3.69
CA LEU A 67 1.49 9.39 3.75
C LEU A 67 1.90 10.41 4.82
N PHE A 68 2.42 9.94 5.97
CA PHE A 68 2.95 10.84 7.01
C PHE A 68 4.06 11.74 6.45
N PHE A 69 4.98 11.19 5.68
CA PHE A 69 6.10 11.93 5.11
C PHE A 69 5.63 12.95 4.08
N GLU A 70 4.67 12.59 3.24
CA GLU A 70 4.03 13.52 2.31
C GLU A 70 3.35 14.70 3.04
N LYS A 71 2.48 14.40 4.01
CA LYS A 71 1.66 15.41 4.68
C LYS A 71 2.41 16.27 5.70
N SER A 72 3.40 15.70 6.39
CA SER A 72 4.01 16.32 7.57
C SER A 72 5.48 16.69 7.37
N LYS A 73 6.14 16.14 6.37
CA LYS A 73 7.57 16.34 6.12
C LYS A 73 7.89 16.98 4.77
N ASN A 74 6.87 17.31 3.98
CA ASN A 74 6.99 17.86 2.62
C ASN A 74 7.83 16.95 1.70
N TRP A 75 7.66 15.66 1.84
CA TRP A 75 8.29 14.70 0.94
C TRP A 75 7.47 14.59 -0.33
N ASP A 76 8.18 14.40 -1.44
CA ASP A 76 7.60 13.96 -2.71
C ASP A 76 7.75 12.44 -2.86
N GLY A 77 7.14 11.87 -3.89
CA GLY A 77 7.27 10.43 -4.10
C GLY A 77 6.41 9.89 -5.20
N ILE A 78 6.46 8.56 -5.32
CA ILE A 78 5.62 7.79 -6.22
C ILE A 78 4.86 6.76 -5.39
N ALA A 79 3.54 6.77 -5.50
CA ALA A 79 2.64 5.80 -4.90
C ALA A 79 2.04 4.91 -6.01
N ILE A 80 2.23 3.59 -5.90
CA ILE A 80 1.86 2.63 -6.92
C ILE A 80 0.80 1.67 -6.38
N GLU A 81 -0.26 1.48 -7.17
CA GLU A 81 -1.35 0.58 -6.86
C GLU A 81 -1.76 -0.21 -8.11
N ALA A 82 -2.01 -1.51 -7.94
CA ALA A 82 -2.39 -2.41 -9.03
C ALA A 82 -3.91 -2.52 -9.21
N SER A 83 -4.67 -2.47 -8.10
CA SER A 83 -6.14 -2.56 -8.12
C SER A 83 -6.75 -1.32 -8.76
N GLU A 84 -7.62 -1.51 -9.74
CA GLU A 84 -8.34 -0.43 -10.41
C GLU A 84 -9.21 0.36 -9.43
N THR A 85 -9.92 -0.36 -8.57
CA THR A 85 -10.87 0.23 -7.63
C THR A 85 -10.18 1.03 -6.53
N GLN A 86 -9.00 0.61 -6.10
CA GLN A 86 -8.22 1.33 -5.10
C GLN A 86 -7.43 2.48 -5.71
N PHE A 87 -6.90 2.31 -6.92
CA PHE A 87 -6.16 3.35 -7.63
C PHE A 87 -6.99 4.63 -7.84
N VAL A 88 -8.26 4.52 -8.17
CA VAL A 88 -9.17 5.68 -8.28
C VAL A 88 -9.29 6.47 -6.97
N LYS A 89 -9.18 5.78 -5.82
CA LYS A 89 -9.17 6.44 -4.50
C LYS A 89 -7.80 7.04 -4.21
N LEU A 90 -6.73 6.30 -4.50
CA LEU A 90 -5.35 6.76 -4.38
C LEU A 90 -5.13 8.10 -5.07
N GLU A 91 -5.53 8.23 -6.34
CA GLU A 91 -5.41 9.48 -7.10
C GLU A 91 -6.11 10.68 -6.45
N LYS A 92 -7.21 10.44 -5.75
CA LYS A 92 -7.96 11.50 -5.05
C LYS A 92 -7.34 11.86 -3.70
N ASN A 93 -6.69 10.91 -3.06
CA ASN A 93 -6.25 11.03 -1.68
C ASN A 93 -4.80 11.53 -1.54
N ARG A 94 -3.99 11.38 -2.59
CA ARG A 94 -2.57 11.71 -2.58
C ARG A 94 -2.26 12.89 -3.49
N SER A 95 -1.25 13.65 -3.13
CA SER A 95 -0.71 14.77 -3.93
C SER A 95 0.60 14.43 -4.63
N CYS A 96 1.26 13.35 -4.24
CA CYS A 96 2.45 12.81 -4.92
C CYS A 96 2.11 12.22 -6.31
N THR A 97 3.11 11.80 -7.04
CA THR A 97 2.90 11.05 -8.29
C THR A 97 2.24 9.71 -8.00
N THR A 98 1.12 9.43 -8.67
CA THR A 98 0.43 8.14 -8.57
C THR A 98 0.59 7.34 -9.87
N LEU A 99 0.76 6.03 -9.76
CA LEU A 99 0.94 5.15 -10.90
C LEU A 99 0.13 3.87 -10.73
N LYS A 100 -0.74 3.56 -11.71
CA LYS A 100 -1.39 2.26 -11.77
C LYS A 100 -0.48 1.25 -12.46
N ALA A 101 0.04 0.30 -11.69
CA ALA A 101 0.91 -0.75 -12.22
C ALA A 101 0.93 -1.96 -11.30
N VAL A 102 1.09 -3.13 -11.89
CA VAL A 102 1.50 -4.35 -11.21
C VAL A 102 3.03 -4.41 -11.23
N ILE A 103 3.65 -4.49 -10.08
CA ILE A 103 5.10 -4.54 -9.94
C ILE A 103 5.55 -6.01 -9.86
N GLY A 104 6.63 -6.32 -10.55
CA GLY A 104 7.26 -7.63 -10.56
C GLY A 104 8.77 -7.54 -10.73
N GLU A 105 9.45 -8.65 -10.53
CA GLU A 105 10.91 -8.78 -10.70
C GLU A 105 11.36 -8.48 -12.14
N ARG A 106 10.52 -8.83 -13.11
CA ARG A 106 10.77 -8.64 -14.55
C ARG A 106 9.50 -8.22 -15.27
N VAL A 107 9.65 -7.73 -16.49
CA VAL A 107 8.52 -7.41 -17.37
C VAL A 107 8.01 -8.71 -17.99
N GLU A 108 6.84 -9.14 -17.58
CA GLU A 108 6.19 -10.35 -18.09
C GLU A 108 4.67 -10.25 -18.01
N GLU A 109 4.00 -11.12 -18.73
CA GLU A 109 2.56 -11.27 -18.66
C GLU A 109 2.18 -12.17 -17.49
N VAL A 110 1.30 -11.68 -16.61
CA VAL A 110 0.83 -12.40 -15.42
C VAL A 110 -0.68 -12.30 -15.29
N GLU A 111 -1.29 -13.27 -14.60
CA GLU A 111 -2.67 -13.15 -14.14
C GLU A 111 -2.69 -12.37 -12.83
N PHE A 112 -3.37 -11.24 -12.82
CA PHE A 112 -3.63 -10.45 -11.62
C PHE A 112 -5.04 -10.73 -11.12
N VAL A 113 -5.18 -11.01 -9.84
CA VAL A 113 -6.46 -11.22 -9.15
C VAL A 113 -6.80 -9.97 -8.36
N GLU A 114 -7.87 -9.30 -8.74
CA GLU A 114 -8.38 -8.16 -8.02
C GLU A 114 -9.54 -8.58 -7.13
N VAL A 115 -9.45 -8.32 -5.83
CA VAL A 115 -10.56 -8.49 -4.88
C VAL A 115 -11.35 -7.19 -4.86
N ILE A 116 -12.51 -7.18 -5.53
CA ILE A 116 -13.34 -5.98 -5.70
C ILE A 116 -14.30 -5.74 -4.54
N GLN A 117 -14.59 -6.78 -3.77
CA GLN A 117 -15.41 -6.70 -2.55
C GLN A 117 -14.87 -7.66 -1.49
N GLY A 118 -14.97 -7.31 -0.23
CA GLY A 118 -14.47 -8.08 0.90
C GLY A 118 -13.07 -7.63 1.29
N LEU A 119 -12.10 -8.53 1.26
CA LEU A 119 -10.70 -8.26 1.63
C LEU A 119 -9.93 -7.63 0.44
N THR A 120 -10.31 -6.43 0.04
CA THR A 120 -9.81 -5.77 -1.17
C THR A 120 -8.30 -5.49 -1.16
N GLN A 121 -7.67 -5.44 0.02
CA GLN A 121 -6.22 -5.34 0.19
C GLN A 121 -5.47 -6.60 -0.26
N MET A 122 -6.17 -7.73 -0.37
CA MET A 122 -5.58 -9.01 -0.80
C MET A 122 -5.52 -9.17 -2.32
N SER A 123 -5.54 -8.09 -3.09
CA SER A 123 -5.34 -8.15 -4.54
C SER A 123 -3.87 -8.39 -4.88
N GLY A 124 -3.57 -9.31 -5.81
CA GLY A 124 -2.17 -9.65 -6.10
C GLY A 124 -1.99 -10.51 -7.36
N ILE A 125 -0.74 -10.83 -7.67
CA ILE A 125 -0.41 -11.73 -8.78
C ILE A 125 -0.79 -13.17 -8.40
N ASN A 126 -1.44 -13.88 -9.31
CA ASN A 126 -1.89 -15.24 -9.09
C ASN A 126 -0.76 -16.27 -9.25
N TYR A 127 0.16 -16.32 -8.27
CA TYR A 127 1.10 -17.45 -8.17
C TYR A 127 0.46 -18.64 -7.44
N GLU A 128 1.07 -19.85 -7.57
CA GLU A 128 0.55 -21.08 -6.97
C GLU A 128 0.25 -20.96 -5.46
N ASN A 129 1.05 -20.21 -4.73
CA ASN A 129 0.86 -20.00 -3.30
C ASN A 129 -0.29 -19.01 -3.00
N TYR A 130 -0.52 -18.03 -3.88
CA TYR A 130 -1.59 -17.05 -3.73
C TYR A 130 -2.97 -17.69 -3.91
N SER A 131 -3.11 -18.60 -4.88
CA SER A 131 -4.35 -19.37 -5.07
C SER A 131 -4.73 -20.20 -3.84
N ARG A 132 -3.75 -20.68 -3.06
CA ARG A 132 -4.02 -21.37 -1.79
C ARG A 132 -4.48 -20.43 -0.69
N SER A 133 -3.91 -19.25 -0.63
CA SER A 133 -4.32 -18.22 0.33
C SER A 133 -5.74 -17.73 0.02
N LEU A 134 -6.05 -17.50 -1.26
CA LEU A 134 -7.42 -17.15 -1.69
C LEU A 134 -8.42 -18.26 -1.38
N ALA A 135 -8.06 -19.54 -1.54
CA ALA A 135 -8.96 -20.66 -1.23
C ALA A 135 -9.35 -20.70 0.26
N ILE A 136 -8.49 -20.24 1.16
CA ILE A 136 -8.81 -20.09 2.59
C ILE A 136 -9.84 -18.96 2.80
N PHE A 137 -9.87 -17.96 1.91
CA PHE A 137 -10.79 -16.82 1.96
C PHE A 137 -12.02 -17.00 1.07
N ASP A 138 -12.00 -17.96 0.13
CA ASP A 138 -13.09 -18.24 -0.81
C ASP A 138 -14.32 -18.85 -0.13
N ASP A 139 -14.18 -19.46 1.06
CA ASP A 139 -15.28 -19.91 1.91
C ASP A 139 -16.09 -18.75 2.54
N ASN A 140 -15.64 -17.51 2.38
CA ASN A 140 -16.42 -16.34 2.75
C ASN A 140 -17.20 -15.84 1.52
N GLU A 141 -18.48 -16.13 1.46
CA GLU A 141 -19.47 -15.64 0.46
C GLU A 141 -19.47 -14.11 0.22
N LYS A 142 -18.52 -13.39 0.80
CA LYS A 142 -18.39 -11.92 0.76
C LYS A 142 -17.30 -11.41 -0.18
N ASN A 143 -16.36 -12.26 -0.60
CA ASN A 143 -15.31 -11.83 -1.50
C ASN A 143 -15.76 -11.96 -2.95
N GLN A 144 -15.68 -10.86 -3.69
CA GLN A 144 -15.83 -10.87 -5.15
C GLN A 144 -14.47 -10.60 -5.77
N ILE A 145 -14.09 -11.43 -6.73
CA ILE A 145 -12.80 -11.35 -7.41
C ILE A 145 -13.00 -11.16 -8.91
N GLU A 146 -12.10 -10.42 -9.51
CA GLU A 146 -11.91 -10.33 -10.96
C GLU A 146 -10.49 -10.75 -11.32
N LYS A 147 -10.36 -11.48 -12.43
CA LYS A 147 -9.07 -11.90 -12.96
C LYS A 147 -8.79 -11.20 -14.26
N ARG A 148 -7.58 -10.71 -14.42
CA ARG A 148 -7.15 -10.06 -15.66
C ARG A 148 -5.69 -10.36 -15.96
N THR A 149 -5.36 -10.45 -17.23
CA THR A 149 -3.98 -10.54 -17.69
C THR A 149 -3.38 -9.13 -17.76
N VAL A 150 -2.21 -8.95 -17.17
CA VAL A 150 -1.50 -7.67 -17.13
C VAL A 150 -0.02 -7.87 -17.42
N ILE A 151 0.64 -6.82 -17.89
CA ILE A 151 2.09 -6.79 -18.02
C ILE A 151 2.68 -6.09 -16.79
N THR A 152 3.56 -6.77 -16.09
CA THR A 152 4.27 -6.22 -14.94
C THR A 152 5.24 -5.12 -15.34
N LYS A 153 5.56 -4.23 -14.40
CA LYS A 153 6.67 -3.28 -14.49
C LYS A 153 7.69 -3.58 -13.42
N THR A 154 8.96 -3.30 -13.71
CA THR A 154 10.01 -3.35 -12.69
C THR A 154 10.17 -1.97 -12.05
N VAL A 155 10.68 -1.92 -10.83
CA VAL A 155 11.00 -0.67 -10.14
C VAL A 155 11.95 0.17 -10.98
N ASP A 156 12.97 -0.45 -11.59
CA ASP A 156 13.94 0.23 -12.46
C ASP A 156 13.30 0.90 -13.68
N SER A 157 12.20 0.34 -14.20
CA SER A 157 11.49 0.93 -15.34
C SER A 157 10.66 2.18 -14.96
N ILE A 158 10.46 2.42 -13.68
CA ILE A 158 9.66 3.53 -13.13
C ILE A 158 10.57 4.66 -12.67
N LEU A 159 11.67 4.33 -12.02
CA LEU A 159 12.63 5.29 -11.53
C LEU A 159 13.48 5.83 -12.68
N ARG A 160 13.70 7.14 -12.68
CA ARG A 160 14.61 7.77 -13.66
C ARG A 160 16.06 7.59 -13.20
N GLU A 161 16.97 7.51 -14.15
CA GLU A 161 18.40 7.49 -13.85
C GLU A 161 18.79 8.70 -12.99
N GLY A 162 19.55 8.44 -11.92
CA GLY A 162 19.98 9.47 -10.96
C GLY A 162 18.94 9.85 -9.92
N MET A 163 17.75 9.26 -9.92
CA MET A 163 16.76 9.49 -8.87
C MET A 163 17.21 8.79 -7.58
N VAL A 164 17.16 9.52 -6.48
CA VAL A 164 17.45 8.99 -5.14
C VAL A 164 16.14 8.76 -4.42
N VAL A 165 15.95 7.56 -3.90
CA VAL A 165 14.81 7.18 -3.07
C VAL A 165 15.31 7.08 -1.63
N ASP A 166 14.83 7.93 -0.75
CA ASP A 166 15.22 7.95 0.67
C ASP A 166 14.52 6.85 1.46
N PHE A 167 13.27 6.53 1.09
CA PHE A 167 12.47 5.51 1.74
C PHE A 167 11.63 4.74 0.73
N MET A 168 11.68 3.41 0.79
CA MET A 168 10.83 2.52 0.01
C MET A 168 9.97 1.67 0.94
N SER A 169 8.67 1.67 0.69
CA SER A 169 7.70 0.75 1.31
C SER A 169 7.24 -0.25 0.26
N ILE A 170 7.34 -1.54 0.56
CA ILE A 170 6.91 -2.63 -0.32
C ILE A 170 5.88 -3.46 0.44
N ASP A 171 4.66 -3.50 -0.09
CA ASP A 171 3.54 -4.26 0.45
C ASP A 171 2.64 -4.69 -0.72
N ILE A 172 3.06 -5.72 -1.45
CA ILE A 172 2.45 -6.17 -2.71
C ILE A 172 1.99 -7.63 -2.66
N GLU A 173 1.65 -8.09 -1.44
CA GLU A 173 0.95 -9.34 -1.16
C GLU A 173 1.65 -10.57 -1.74
N GLY A 174 2.92 -10.77 -1.32
CA GLY A 174 3.71 -11.96 -1.62
C GLY A 174 4.53 -11.89 -2.90
N ASN A 175 4.75 -10.69 -3.41
CA ASN A 175 5.58 -10.43 -4.59
C ASN A 175 6.71 -9.41 -4.29
N GLU A 176 7.07 -9.33 -3.00
CA GLU A 176 8.12 -8.46 -2.47
C GLU A 176 9.54 -8.87 -2.91
#